data_214352d88dfadb3e7dcd4473d63b10b4
#
_entry.id   214352d88dfadb3e7dcd4473d63b10b4
#
_cell.length_a   1.000
_cell.length_b   1.000
_cell.length_c   1.000
_cell.angle_alpha   90.00
_cell.angle_beta   90.00
_cell.angle_gamma   90.00
#
_symmetry.space_group_name_H-M   'P 1'
#
loop_
_entity.id
_entity.type
_entity.pdbx_description
1 polymer ?
#
loop_
_entity_poly.entity_id
_entity_poly.type
_entity_poly.pdbx_seq_one_letter_code
_entity_poly.pdbx_strand_id
1 'polypeptide(L)'
;QVVIGGEFEVQGKGVMVECDEILELCEYTVVAPNHYHLDWVDCVRGTCAEVAAHELDCFETALNWPHTDIIAHPYVGKVTLPEHEPNAMWDASDRSRIRDLIALGRERGVALEIQPAFWYHPERAGRVAEFIELWLDGGGNVSLGSDAHKLVSLQTWTERQVEIVERFQLTADNVWLPPST
;
A
#
# COMPACT_ATOMS: atom_id res chain seq x y z
N GLN A 1 21.50 6.40 11.12
CA GLN A 1 20.58 5.70 12.03
C GLN A 1 19.83 4.63 11.25
N VAL A 2 19.61 3.47 11.85
CA VAL A 2 18.77 2.38 11.32
C VAL A 2 17.62 2.22 12.30
N VAL A 3 16.41 2.20 11.79
CA VAL A 3 15.18 1.93 12.55
C VAL A 3 14.62 0.57 12.11
N ILE A 4 13.97 -0.12 13.03
CA ILE A 4 13.42 -1.47 12.78
C ILE A 4 11.93 -1.33 12.56
N GLY A 5 11.46 -1.77 11.41
CA GLY A 5 10.04 -1.89 11.09
C GLY A 5 9.61 -3.34 10.92
N GLY A 6 8.32 -3.61 11.06
CA GLY A 6 7.70 -4.90 10.79
C GLY A 6 6.61 -4.76 9.74
N GLU A 7 6.51 -5.74 8.84
CA GLU A 7 5.38 -5.85 7.92
C GLU A 7 4.35 -6.82 8.50
N PHE A 8 3.11 -6.33 8.59
CA PHE A 8 1.95 -7.04 9.11
C PHE A 8 0.90 -7.23 8.02
N GLU A 9 0.09 -8.27 8.15
CA GLU A 9 -0.83 -8.69 7.10
C GLU A 9 -2.29 -8.46 7.51
N VAL A 10 -3.09 -7.99 6.56
CA VAL A 10 -4.54 -8.13 6.63
C VAL A 10 -4.90 -9.52 6.17
N GLN A 11 -5.47 -10.33 7.06
CA GLN A 11 -5.98 -11.64 6.68
C GLN A 11 -7.25 -11.52 5.82
N GLY A 12 -8.12 -10.59 6.18
CA GLY A 12 -9.38 -10.33 5.50
C GLY A 12 -10.13 -9.17 6.12
N LYS A 13 -11.38 -8.95 5.70
CA LYS A 13 -12.20 -7.85 6.22
C LYS A 13 -12.32 -7.88 7.75
N GLY A 14 -11.79 -6.86 8.41
CA GLY A 14 -11.81 -6.70 9.86
C GLY A 14 -10.87 -7.62 10.62
N VAL A 15 -9.95 -8.33 9.94
CA VAL A 15 -9.05 -9.30 10.56
C VAL A 15 -7.60 -8.97 10.22
N MET A 16 -6.82 -8.65 11.26
CA MET A 16 -5.36 -8.47 11.19
C MET A 16 -4.66 -9.73 11.67
N VAL A 17 -3.48 -10.02 11.11
CA VAL A 17 -2.54 -10.99 11.68
C VAL A 17 -1.60 -10.23 12.61
N GLU A 18 -1.76 -10.47 13.90
CA GLU A 18 -1.04 -9.77 14.95
C GLU A 18 -0.06 -10.70 15.66
N CYS A 19 1.06 -10.14 16.09
CA CYS A 19 2.04 -10.79 16.94
C CYS A 19 2.63 -9.73 17.89
N ASP A 20 2.19 -9.72 19.13
CA ASP A 20 2.58 -8.73 20.12
C ASP A 20 4.09 -8.68 20.32
N GLU A 21 4.76 -9.85 20.33
CA GLU A 21 6.21 -9.94 20.52
C GLU A 21 6.99 -9.28 19.37
N ILE A 22 6.47 -9.33 18.14
CA ILE A 22 7.08 -8.66 16.99
C ILE A 22 6.76 -7.17 17.05
N LEU A 23 5.52 -6.82 17.39
CA LEU A 23 5.07 -5.42 17.46
C LEU A 23 5.90 -4.63 18.49
N GLU A 24 6.21 -5.22 19.66
CA GLU A 24 7.06 -4.61 20.68
C GLU A 24 8.50 -4.32 20.22
N LEU A 25 8.98 -4.99 19.18
CA LEU A 25 10.32 -4.79 18.61
C LEU A 25 10.35 -3.73 17.49
N CYS A 26 9.19 -3.32 17.00
CA CYS A 26 9.09 -2.43 15.87
C CYS A 26 9.05 -0.96 16.32
N GLU A 27 9.82 -0.12 15.64
CA GLU A 27 9.77 1.34 15.81
C GLU A 27 8.72 1.95 14.88
N TYR A 28 8.31 1.22 13.85
CA TYR A 28 7.20 1.54 12.94
C TYR A 28 6.65 0.27 12.30
N THR A 29 5.45 0.36 11.75
CA THR A 29 4.79 -0.77 11.09
C THR A 29 4.42 -0.47 9.65
N VAL A 30 4.49 -1.50 8.84
CA VAL A 30 3.99 -1.51 7.46
C VAL A 30 2.87 -2.55 7.41
N VAL A 31 1.73 -2.23 6.81
CA VAL A 31 0.59 -3.15 6.73
C VAL A 31 0.25 -3.45 5.29
N ALA A 32 0.33 -4.72 4.91
CA ALA A 32 -0.03 -5.19 3.59
C ALA A 32 -1.52 -5.61 3.54
N PRO A 33 -2.36 -4.95 2.74
CA PRO A 33 -3.77 -5.29 2.64
C PRO A 33 -4.09 -6.37 1.62
N ASN A 34 -3.12 -6.85 0.83
CA ASN A 34 -3.42 -7.56 -0.42
C ASN A 34 -2.44 -8.67 -0.81
N HIS A 35 -1.84 -9.34 0.15
CA HIS A 35 -1.01 -10.52 -0.12
C HIS A 35 -1.83 -11.78 -0.45
N TYR A 36 -2.75 -11.68 -1.40
CA TYR A 36 -3.66 -12.76 -1.83
C TYR A 36 -2.98 -14.02 -2.38
N HIS A 37 -1.65 -14.01 -2.48
CA HIS A 37 -0.86 -15.19 -2.84
C HIS A 37 -0.56 -16.09 -1.64
N LEU A 38 -0.85 -15.63 -0.42
CA LEU A 38 -0.71 -16.40 0.81
C LEU A 38 -1.98 -17.22 1.05
N ASP A 39 -1.83 -18.52 1.31
CA ASP A 39 -2.96 -19.46 1.44
C ASP A 39 -3.91 -19.14 2.61
N TRP A 40 -3.44 -18.37 3.58
CA TRP A 40 -4.19 -17.98 4.78
C TRP A 40 -4.78 -16.57 4.70
N VAL A 41 -4.52 -15.84 3.61
CA VAL A 41 -5.16 -14.54 3.34
C VAL A 41 -6.45 -14.76 2.54
N ASP A 42 -7.52 -14.15 3.00
CA ASP A 42 -8.81 -14.23 2.32
C ASP A 42 -8.72 -13.63 0.91
N CYS A 43 -9.05 -14.42 -0.08
CA CYS A 43 -9.06 -13.99 -1.47
C CYS A 43 -10.45 -14.22 -2.07
N VAL A 44 -11.11 -13.13 -2.43
CA VAL A 44 -12.41 -13.18 -3.12
C VAL A 44 -12.17 -13.53 -4.59
N ARG A 45 -12.80 -14.62 -5.04
CA ARG A 45 -12.85 -15.01 -6.45
C ARG A 45 -14.24 -14.69 -6.97
N GLY A 46 -14.36 -13.60 -7.72
CA GLY A 46 -15.64 -13.11 -8.21
C GLY A 46 -15.50 -12.15 -9.36
N THR A 47 -16.48 -11.30 -9.55
CA THR A 47 -16.44 -10.20 -10.52
C THR A 47 -15.39 -9.16 -10.11
N CYS A 48 -14.95 -8.33 -11.06
CA CYS A 48 -14.03 -7.23 -10.77
C CYS A 48 -14.57 -6.31 -9.67
N ALA A 49 -15.89 -6.10 -9.60
CA ALA A 49 -16.50 -5.27 -8.56
C ALA A 49 -16.41 -5.91 -7.16
N GLU A 50 -16.60 -7.23 -7.06
CA GLU A 50 -16.48 -7.96 -5.78
C GLU A 50 -15.02 -7.97 -5.30
N VAL A 51 -14.07 -8.16 -6.21
CA VAL A 51 -12.64 -8.11 -5.87
C VAL A 51 -12.22 -6.70 -5.46
N ALA A 52 -12.68 -5.68 -6.19
CA ALA A 52 -12.43 -4.29 -5.84
C ALA A 52 -13.03 -3.89 -4.48
N ALA A 53 -14.24 -4.36 -4.19
CA ALA A 53 -14.86 -4.13 -2.89
C ALA A 53 -14.08 -4.80 -1.75
N HIS A 54 -13.57 -6.02 -1.98
CA HIS A 54 -12.74 -6.74 -1.02
C HIS A 54 -11.38 -6.04 -0.79
N GLU A 55 -10.73 -5.54 -1.84
CA GLU A 55 -9.50 -4.74 -1.73
C GLU A 55 -9.74 -3.52 -0.84
N LEU A 56 -10.85 -2.81 -1.03
CA LEU A 56 -11.20 -1.67 -0.19
C LEU A 56 -11.56 -2.07 1.25
N ASP A 57 -12.17 -3.25 1.46
CA ASP A 57 -12.43 -3.79 2.81
C ASP A 57 -11.13 -4.09 3.55
N CYS A 58 -10.14 -4.69 2.88
CA CYS A 58 -8.83 -4.95 3.44
C CYS A 58 -8.05 -3.66 3.70
N PHE A 59 -8.12 -2.71 2.78
CA PHE A 59 -7.52 -1.39 2.94
C PHE A 59 -8.11 -0.63 4.15
N GLU A 60 -9.44 -0.66 4.31
CA GLU A 60 -10.12 -0.10 5.48
C GLU A 60 -9.71 -0.80 6.78
N THR A 61 -9.53 -2.12 6.74
CA THR A 61 -9.04 -2.91 7.88
C THR A 61 -7.65 -2.46 8.29
N ALA A 62 -6.73 -2.33 7.33
CA ALA A 62 -5.40 -1.80 7.57
C ALA A 62 -5.43 -0.39 8.17
N LEU A 63 -6.24 0.53 7.61
CA LEU A 63 -6.39 1.88 8.13
C LEU A 63 -6.95 1.93 9.55
N ASN A 64 -7.82 1.00 9.93
CA ASN A 64 -8.43 0.98 11.25
C ASN A 64 -7.57 0.28 12.31
N TRP A 65 -6.54 -0.45 11.94
CA TRP A 65 -5.62 -1.02 12.91
C TRP A 65 -4.80 0.08 13.61
N PRO A 66 -4.79 0.14 14.96
CA PRO A 66 -4.24 1.30 15.68
C PRO A 66 -2.73 1.46 15.56
N HIS A 67 -2.05 0.44 15.09
CA HIS A 67 -0.58 0.41 14.94
C HIS A 67 -0.12 0.66 13.51
N THR A 68 -0.99 1.00 12.57
CA THR A 68 -0.61 1.23 11.17
C THR A 68 0.08 2.57 11.01
N ASP A 69 1.36 2.56 10.61
CA ASP A 69 2.10 3.75 10.19
C ASP A 69 2.10 3.89 8.67
N ILE A 70 2.28 2.77 7.96
CA ILE A 70 2.39 2.73 6.50
C ILE A 70 1.50 1.63 5.94
N ILE A 71 0.77 1.89 4.87
CA ILE A 71 0.11 0.85 4.08
C ILE A 71 0.98 0.50 2.89
N ALA A 72 1.33 -0.78 2.79
CA ALA A 72 2.14 -1.33 1.71
C ALA A 72 1.33 -1.44 0.41
N HIS A 73 1.92 -1.05 -0.69
CA HIS A 73 1.57 -1.34 -2.08
C HIS A 73 0.09 -1.62 -2.41
N PRO A 74 -0.88 -0.81 -1.97
CA PRO A 74 -2.28 -1.03 -2.33
C PRO A 74 -2.45 -0.96 -3.85
N TYR A 75 -3.36 -1.78 -4.39
CA TYR A 75 -3.60 -1.96 -5.84
C TYR A 75 -2.40 -2.44 -6.68
N VAL A 76 -1.20 -2.60 -6.09
CA VAL A 76 -0.04 -3.21 -6.75
C VAL A 76 -0.14 -4.73 -6.68
N GLY A 77 -0.84 -5.25 -5.68
CA GLY A 77 -0.92 -6.65 -5.36
C GLY A 77 -1.17 -7.54 -6.56
N LYS A 78 -0.54 -8.69 -6.53
CA LYS A 78 -0.73 -9.78 -7.49
C LYS A 78 -2.12 -10.40 -7.30
N VAL A 79 -3.17 -9.64 -7.56
CA VAL A 79 -4.45 -10.27 -7.81
C VAL A 79 -4.27 -11.03 -9.12
N THR A 80 -3.74 -12.22 -9.00
CA THR A 80 -3.72 -13.20 -10.07
C THR A 80 -5.10 -13.81 -10.18
N LEU A 81 -6.05 -12.97 -10.58
CA LEU A 81 -7.22 -13.45 -11.26
C LEU A 81 -6.86 -13.41 -12.75
N PRO A 82 -6.45 -14.54 -13.35
CA PRO A 82 -5.98 -14.56 -14.75
C PRO A 82 -7.02 -14.07 -15.74
N GLU A 83 -8.27 -13.95 -15.33
CA GLU A 83 -9.44 -13.63 -16.11
C GLU A 83 -9.76 -12.12 -16.12
N HIS A 84 -9.06 -11.31 -15.34
CA HIS A 84 -9.39 -9.91 -15.17
C HIS A 84 -8.29 -9.02 -15.75
N GLU A 85 -8.69 -8.14 -16.64
CA GLU A 85 -7.82 -7.07 -17.12
C GLU A 85 -7.23 -6.30 -15.92
N PRO A 86 -5.93 -6.01 -15.91
CA PRO A 86 -5.28 -5.36 -14.75
C PRO A 86 -5.97 -4.08 -14.26
N ASN A 87 -6.61 -3.34 -15.14
CA ASN A 87 -7.29 -2.10 -14.81
C ASN A 87 -8.78 -2.27 -14.51
N ALA A 88 -9.39 -3.40 -14.87
CA ALA A 88 -10.83 -3.62 -14.69
C ALA A 88 -11.25 -3.59 -13.21
N MET A 89 -10.40 -4.05 -12.29
CA MET A 89 -10.63 -3.93 -10.86
C MET A 89 -10.59 -2.47 -10.40
N TRP A 90 -9.64 -1.68 -10.90
CA TRP A 90 -9.56 -0.25 -10.61
C TRP A 90 -10.79 0.49 -11.16
N ASP A 91 -11.20 0.20 -12.39
CA ASP A 91 -12.37 0.81 -13.02
C ASP A 91 -13.67 0.45 -12.29
N ALA A 92 -13.73 -0.74 -11.68
CA ALA A 92 -14.86 -1.22 -10.89
C ALA A 92 -14.86 -0.71 -9.43
N SER A 93 -13.78 -0.06 -8.99
CA SER A 93 -13.65 0.42 -7.61
C SER A 93 -14.58 1.62 -7.34
N ASP A 94 -15.17 1.64 -6.15
CA ASP A 94 -15.99 2.77 -5.68
C ASP A 94 -15.10 3.98 -5.35
N ARG A 95 -15.10 4.96 -6.22
CA ARG A 95 -14.33 6.19 -6.08
C ARG A 95 -14.77 7.05 -4.88
N SER A 96 -16.03 6.96 -4.46
CA SER A 96 -16.49 7.66 -3.26
C SER A 96 -15.86 7.04 -2.02
N ARG A 97 -15.92 5.73 -1.93
CA ARG A 97 -15.31 4.98 -0.82
C ARG A 97 -13.79 5.18 -0.76
N ILE A 98 -13.11 5.21 -1.92
CA ILE A 98 -11.68 5.53 -1.97
C ILE A 98 -11.39 6.88 -1.32
N ARG A 99 -12.16 7.93 -1.64
CA ARG A 99 -11.98 9.26 -1.04
C ARG A 99 -12.21 9.26 0.47
N ASP A 100 -13.23 8.53 0.94
CA ASP A 100 -13.52 8.40 2.37
C ASP A 100 -12.37 7.70 3.10
N LEU A 101 -11.79 6.65 2.51
CA LEU A 101 -10.63 5.94 3.07
C LEU A 101 -9.35 6.80 3.04
N ILE A 102 -9.15 7.60 2.00
CA ILE A 102 -8.05 8.59 1.95
C ILE A 102 -8.21 9.62 3.08
N ALA A 103 -9.41 10.12 3.30
CA ALA A 103 -9.68 11.05 4.40
C ALA A 103 -9.40 10.42 5.76
N LEU A 104 -9.78 9.15 5.95
CA LEU A 104 -9.47 8.37 7.15
C LEU A 104 -7.95 8.20 7.34
N GLY A 105 -7.22 7.81 6.28
CA GLY A 105 -5.77 7.64 6.32
C GLY A 105 -5.05 8.94 6.72
N ARG A 106 -5.46 10.05 6.14
CA ARG A 106 -4.95 11.38 6.52
C ARG A 106 -5.25 11.72 7.98
N GLU A 107 -6.48 11.49 8.45
CA GLU A 107 -6.87 11.76 9.84
C GLU A 107 -6.02 10.97 10.82
N ARG A 108 -5.69 9.75 10.48
CA ARG A 108 -4.86 8.84 11.29
C ARG A 108 -3.36 9.05 11.13
N GLY A 109 -2.93 9.88 10.19
CA GLY A 109 -1.51 10.11 9.89
C GLY A 109 -0.81 8.93 9.22
N VAL A 110 -1.58 8.00 8.64
CA VAL A 110 -1.03 6.83 7.93
C VAL A 110 -0.44 7.26 6.59
N ALA A 111 0.72 6.70 6.23
CA ALA A 111 1.35 6.93 4.94
C ALA A 111 1.01 5.82 3.94
N LEU A 112 1.06 6.16 2.65
CA LEU A 112 0.96 5.20 1.56
C LEU A 112 2.34 4.87 1.03
N GLU A 113 2.69 3.58 0.93
CA GLU A 113 3.96 3.19 0.35
C GLU A 113 3.96 3.34 -1.18
N ILE A 114 5.00 3.99 -1.70
CA ILE A 114 5.32 3.99 -3.12
C ILE A 114 6.48 3.04 -3.37
N GLN A 115 6.22 1.98 -4.12
CA GLN A 115 7.19 0.96 -4.49
C GLN A 115 7.62 1.08 -5.96
N PRO A 116 8.81 0.58 -6.32
CA PRO A 116 9.23 0.50 -7.72
C PRO A 116 8.48 -0.55 -8.53
N ALA A 117 7.76 -1.45 -7.87
CA ALA A 117 7.08 -2.56 -8.54
C ALA A 117 6.11 -2.11 -9.62
N PHE A 118 5.49 -0.94 -9.50
CA PHE A 118 4.63 -0.42 -10.54
C PHE A 118 5.39 0.04 -11.81
N TRP A 119 6.70 0.34 -11.70
CA TRP A 119 7.55 0.59 -12.86
C TRP A 119 7.85 -0.68 -13.66
N TYR A 120 7.89 -1.82 -12.96
CA TYR A 120 8.14 -3.11 -13.61
C TYR A 120 6.89 -3.73 -14.23
N HIS A 121 5.72 -3.16 -13.95
CA HIS A 121 4.42 -3.60 -14.46
C HIS A 121 3.69 -2.44 -15.13
N PRO A 122 4.12 -2.07 -16.37
CA PRO A 122 3.56 -0.91 -17.09
C PRO A 122 2.03 -0.94 -17.22
N GLU A 123 1.45 -2.13 -17.30
CA GLU A 123 0.01 -2.35 -17.37
C GLU A 123 -0.73 -1.92 -16.10
N ARG A 124 -0.03 -1.80 -14.98
CA ARG A 124 -0.59 -1.38 -13.69
C ARG A 124 -0.21 0.05 -13.30
N ALA A 125 0.83 0.58 -13.95
CA ALA A 125 1.43 1.87 -13.58
C ALA A 125 0.41 3.02 -13.59
N GLY A 126 -0.53 3.01 -14.54
CA GLY A 126 -1.55 4.06 -14.66
C GLY A 126 -2.46 4.12 -13.44
N ARG A 127 -3.03 2.99 -13.02
CA ARG A 127 -3.97 2.93 -11.88
C ARG A 127 -3.30 3.21 -10.55
N VAL A 128 -2.06 2.70 -10.38
CA VAL A 128 -1.29 2.95 -9.16
C VAL A 128 -0.93 4.42 -9.05
N ALA A 129 -0.52 5.05 -10.16
CA ALA A 129 -0.24 6.47 -10.19
C ALA A 129 -1.50 7.30 -9.86
N GLU A 130 -2.65 6.97 -10.46
CA GLU A 130 -3.92 7.64 -10.16
C GLU A 130 -4.28 7.53 -8.67
N PHE A 131 -4.08 6.36 -8.06
CA PHE A 131 -4.34 6.18 -6.63
C PHE A 131 -3.40 7.01 -5.77
N ILE A 132 -2.09 7.05 -6.10
CA ILE A 132 -1.12 7.89 -5.40
C ILE A 132 -1.47 9.38 -5.54
N GLU A 133 -1.85 9.83 -6.73
CA GLU A 133 -2.28 11.19 -6.98
C GLU A 133 -3.52 11.55 -6.14
N LEU A 134 -4.53 10.69 -6.11
CA LEU A 134 -5.71 10.86 -5.26
C LEU A 134 -5.36 10.93 -3.77
N TRP A 135 -4.40 10.11 -3.32
CA TRP A 135 -3.94 10.09 -1.93
C TRP A 135 -3.26 11.41 -1.55
N LEU A 136 -2.35 11.90 -2.40
CA LEU A 136 -1.64 13.15 -2.20
C LEU A 136 -2.59 14.36 -2.29
N ASP A 137 -3.50 14.39 -3.26
CA ASP A 137 -4.53 15.43 -3.42
C ASP A 137 -5.46 15.48 -2.19
N GLY A 138 -5.72 14.34 -1.56
CA GLY A 138 -6.44 14.23 -0.30
C GLY A 138 -5.65 14.70 0.93
N GLY A 139 -4.38 15.08 0.75
CA GLY A 139 -3.48 15.53 1.82
C GLY A 139 -2.85 14.38 2.63
N GLY A 140 -2.78 13.18 2.07
CA GLY A 140 -2.09 12.05 2.65
C GLY A 140 -0.58 12.11 2.46
N ASN A 141 0.18 11.48 3.35
CA ASN A 141 1.63 11.33 3.25
C ASN A 141 1.99 10.04 2.50
N VAL A 142 3.18 10.01 1.93
CA VAL A 142 3.73 8.81 1.29
C VAL A 142 5.03 8.36 1.92
N SER A 143 5.30 7.07 1.88
CA SER A 143 6.58 6.47 2.23
C SER A 143 7.24 5.90 0.98
N LEU A 144 8.55 5.99 0.89
CA LEU A 144 9.32 5.44 -0.22
C LEU A 144 9.89 4.08 0.20
N GLY A 145 9.22 3.00 -0.19
CA GLY A 145 9.64 1.63 0.08
C GLY A 145 10.30 0.96 -1.12
N SER A 146 11.16 0.00 -0.89
CA SER A 146 11.78 -0.78 -1.98
C SER A 146 11.17 -2.15 -2.19
N ASP A 147 10.63 -2.74 -1.14
CA ASP A 147 10.22 -4.15 -1.11
C ASP A 147 11.29 -5.08 -1.75
N ALA A 148 12.55 -4.74 -1.51
CA ALA A 148 13.67 -5.38 -2.20
C ALA A 148 14.05 -6.71 -1.55
N HIS A 149 13.73 -7.81 -2.22
CA HIS A 149 14.15 -9.17 -1.83
C HIS A 149 15.57 -9.54 -2.31
N LYS A 150 16.25 -8.65 -3.07
CA LYS A 150 17.59 -8.85 -3.61
C LYS A 150 18.35 -7.52 -3.67
N LEU A 151 19.68 -7.57 -3.46
CA LEU A 151 20.51 -6.35 -3.53
C LEU A 151 20.42 -5.60 -4.86
N VAL A 152 20.31 -6.32 -5.98
CA VAL A 152 20.14 -5.69 -7.29
C VAL A 152 18.84 -4.89 -7.39
N SER A 153 17.77 -5.37 -6.77
CA SER A 153 16.48 -4.65 -6.74
C SER A 153 16.59 -3.37 -5.91
N LEU A 154 17.33 -3.41 -4.79
CA LEU A 154 17.57 -2.24 -3.96
C LEU A 154 18.40 -1.18 -4.71
N GLN A 155 19.43 -1.58 -5.45
CA GLN A 155 20.23 -0.66 -6.25
C GLN A 155 19.37 0.03 -7.32
N THR A 156 18.61 -0.76 -8.08
CA THR A 156 17.71 -0.22 -9.11
C THR A 156 16.67 0.73 -8.51
N TRP A 157 16.15 0.41 -7.33
CA TRP A 157 15.23 1.26 -6.61
C TRP A 157 15.84 2.63 -6.27
N THR A 158 17.06 2.64 -5.74
CA THR A 158 17.75 3.88 -5.37
C THR A 158 17.91 4.81 -6.58
N GLU A 159 18.15 4.24 -7.77
CA GLU A 159 18.25 5.00 -9.02
C GLU A 159 16.89 5.57 -9.48
N ARG A 160 15.77 4.92 -9.11
CA ARG A 160 14.42 5.31 -9.52
C ARG A 160 13.70 6.26 -8.56
N GLN A 161 14.18 6.39 -7.34
CA GLN A 161 13.55 7.29 -6.35
C GLN A 161 13.43 8.74 -6.84
N VAL A 162 14.43 9.22 -7.57
CA VAL A 162 14.42 10.59 -8.11
C VAL A 162 13.25 10.77 -9.09
N GLU A 163 13.00 9.79 -9.97
CA GLU A 163 11.89 9.82 -10.92
C GLU A 163 10.52 9.89 -10.20
N ILE A 164 10.39 9.20 -9.06
CA ILE A 164 9.17 9.21 -8.23
C ILE A 164 8.98 10.57 -7.59
N VAL A 165 10.03 11.09 -6.96
CA VAL A 165 10.01 12.40 -6.29
C VAL A 165 9.60 13.49 -7.29
N GLU A 166 10.20 13.48 -8.49
CA GLU A 166 9.88 14.43 -9.56
C GLU A 166 8.44 14.25 -10.08
N ARG A 167 8.03 13.02 -10.35
CA ARG A 167 6.70 12.70 -10.91
C ARG A 167 5.57 13.17 -10.01
N PHE A 168 5.66 12.86 -8.72
CA PHE A 168 4.61 13.18 -7.75
C PHE A 168 4.88 14.49 -6.99
N GLN A 169 5.91 15.24 -7.37
CA GLN A 169 6.30 16.52 -6.76
C GLN A 169 6.44 16.41 -5.24
N LEU A 170 7.07 15.30 -4.79
CA LEU A 170 7.23 15.03 -3.37
C LEU A 170 8.17 16.03 -2.71
N THR A 171 7.82 16.43 -1.50
CA THR A 171 8.58 17.34 -0.65
C THR A 171 8.73 16.74 0.75
N ALA A 172 9.53 17.35 1.60
CA ALA A 172 9.64 16.93 2.99
C ALA A 172 8.32 16.99 3.77
N ASP A 173 7.35 17.77 3.28
CA ASP A 173 6.06 17.95 3.95
C ASP A 173 5.08 16.80 3.68
N ASN A 174 5.28 16.04 2.61
CA ASN A 174 4.40 14.93 2.23
C ASN A 174 5.10 13.56 2.17
N VAL A 175 6.38 13.51 2.56
CA VAL A 175 7.10 12.23 2.75
C VAL A 175 7.11 11.88 4.22
N TRP A 176 6.53 10.73 4.54
CA TRP A 176 6.57 10.16 5.88
C TRP A 176 7.99 9.66 6.20
N LEU A 177 8.46 9.97 7.38
CA LEU A 177 9.72 9.47 7.91
C LEU A 177 9.47 8.83 9.28
N PRO A 178 10.17 7.74 9.61
CA PRO A 178 10.04 7.13 10.93
C PRO A 178 10.39 8.14 12.04
N PRO A 179 9.80 7.99 13.23
CA PRO A 179 10.07 8.87 14.35
C PRO A 179 11.56 8.99 14.63
N SER A 180 12.03 10.22 14.86
CA SER A 180 13.41 10.46 15.30
C SER A 180 13.52 10.01 16.75
N THR A 181 14.31 9.01 17.04
CA THR A 181 14.70 8.63 18.41
C THR A 181 15.71 9.59 19.00
#